data_671651fbc8f0041688e68413d659ce23
#
_entry.id   671651fbc8f0041688e68413d659ce23
#
_cell.length_a   1.000
_cell.length_b   1.000
_cell.length_c   1.000
_cell.angle_alpha   90.00
_cell.angle_beta   90.00
_cell.angle_gamma   90.00
#
_symmetry.space_group_name_H-M   'P 1'
#
loop_
_entity.id
_entity.type
_entity.pdbx_description
1 polymer ?
#
loop_
_entity_poly.entity_id
_entity_poly.type
_entity_poly.pdbx_seq_one_letter_code
_entity_poly.pdbx_strand_id
1 'polypeptide(L)'
;MFLRNHDELDLGRLTQQQRQKVFDAFGPSKEMQLYDRGIRRRLAPMLNGDRRRLELAYSLMFTLPGTPVIRYGDELGMGDNLEMPERACARTPMQWSTEPHAGFTKSHKPVVPVIDNGAFGYQHVNAAAQRRDPNSMLNWTERIIRMRKEVPEVGWGDFEAIDIADRAVLVLRYDWRNNSVLFVHNLDDKPHEVSVSLGRDEGGSQLLVNLLSDAHSRAGEDGKHHLLIEAYGYRWFRVGGLDYLLKRSDIDVDSRQKLR
;
A
#
# COMPACT_ATOMS: atom_id res chain seq x y z
N MET A 1 -1.10 -11.72 1.59
CA MET A 1 0.13 -10.89 1.48
C MET A 1 0.11 -9.83 2.57
N PHE A 2 1.24 -9.50 3.17
CA PHE A 2 1.39 -8.42 4.16
C PHE A 2 2.78 -7.79 3.99
N LEU A 3 2.92 -6.53 4.36
CA LEU A 3 4.21 -5.84 4.39
C LEU A 3 4.93 -6.12 5.71
N ARG A 4 4.22 -5.97 6.80
CA ARG A 4 4.68 -6.28 8.15
C ARG A 4 3.56 -7.00 8.91
N ASN A 5 3.96 -7.80 9.90
CA ASN A 5 3.04 -8.49 10.80
C ASN A 5 3.50 -8.30 12.26
N HIS A 6 3.07 -9.16 13.16
CA HIS A 6 3.44 -9.16 14.58
C HIS A 6 4.80 -9.83 14.89
N ASP A 7 5.45 -10.39 13.88
CA ASP A 7 6.78 -11.02 13.98
C ASP A 7 7.86 -10.14 13.32
N GLU A 8 9.11 -10.56 13.38
CA GLU A 8 10.20 -9.90 12.66
C GLU A 8 10.02 -10.02 11.14
N LEU A 9 10.57 -9.06 10.40
CA LEU A 9 10.81 -9.24 8.98
C LEU A 9 11.99 -10.18 8.82
N ASP A 10 11.73 -11.44 8.49
CA ASP A 10 12.77 -12.46 8.35
C ASP A 10 13.53 -12.29 7.02
N LEU A 11 14.82 -12.03 7.13
CA LEU A 11 15.76 -11.88 6.02
C LEU A 11 16.66 -13.11 5.85
N GLY A 12 16.30 -14.24 6.46
CA GLY A 12 17.10 -15.46 6.50
C GLY A 12 17.40 -16.07 5.13
N ARG A 13 16.56 -15.79 4.12
CA ARG A 13 16.75 -16.26 2.73
C ARG A 13 17.70 -15.37 1.91
N LEU A 14 18.06 -14.19 2.43
CA LEU A 14 18.99 -13.29 1.76
C LEU A 14 20.43 -13.69 2.05
N THR A 15 21.33 -13.44 1.11
CA THR A 15 22.76 -13.50 1.36
C THR A 15 23.14 -12.48 2.42
N GLN A 16 24.30 -12.67 3.07
CA GLN A 16 24.80 -11.74 4.09
C GLN A 16 24.90 -10.30 3.55
N GLN A 17 25.40 -10.13 2.32
CA GLN A 17 25.53 -8.80 1.70
C GLN A 17 24.15 -8.16 1.44
N GLN A 18 23.18 -8.92 0.93
CA GLN A 18 21.82 -8.42 0.72
C GLN A 18 21.13 -8.06 2.05
N ARG A 19 21.29 -8.91 3.06
CA ARG A 19 20.76 -8.68 4.41
C ARG A 19 21.31 -7.41 5.01
N GLN A 20 22.64 -7.17 4.89
CA GLN A 20 23.26 -5.96 5.41
C GLN A 20 22.67 -4.71 4.74
N LYS A 21 22.47 -4.71 3.43
CA LYS A 21 21.81 -3.59 2.72
C LYS A 21 20.42 -3.30 3.27
N VAL A 22 19.66 -4.34 3.59
CA VAL A 22 18.30 -4.18 4.16
C VAL A 22 18.36 -3.67 5.60
N PHE A 23 19.32 -4.14 6.40
CA PHE A 23 19.55 -3.61 7.75
C PHE A 23 19.93 -2.13 7.70
N ASP A 24 20.89 -1.74 6.85
CA ASP A 24 21.33 -0.35 6.71
C ASP A 24 20.16 0.58 6.34
N ALA A 25 19.24 0.10 5.52
CA ALA A 25 18.10 0.89 5.05
C ALA A 25 16.92 0.95 6.05
N PHE A 26 16.62 -0.14 6.79
CA PHE A 26 15.37 -0.29 7.52
C PHE A 26 15.52 -0.66 9.00
N GLY A 27 16.69 -1.02 9.43
CA GLY A 27 16.97 -1.40 10.82
C GLY A 27 18.45 -1.28 11.16
N PRO A 28 19.06 -0.06 11.02
CA PRO A 28 20.52 0.10 11.13
C PRO A 28 21.06 -0.16 12.54
N SER A 29 20.26 0.08 13.57
CA SER A 29 20.68 -0.13 14.95
C SER A 29 20.39 -1.55 15.43
N LYS A 30 21.22 -2.07 16.35
CA LYS A 30 21.07 -3.44 16.88
C LYS A 30 19.75 -3.68 17.58
N GLU A 31 19.20 -2.70 18.29
CA GLU A 31 17.92 -2.76 18.94
C GLU A 31 16.73 -2.91 17.97
N MET A 32 16.93 -2.58 16.69
CA MET A 32 15.94 -2.76 15.61
C MET A 32 16.01 -4.16 14.98
N GLN A 33 17.03 -4.94 15.32
CA GLN A 33 17.30 -6.24 14.75
C GLN A 33 16.94 -7.37 15.71
N LEU A 34 16.69 -8.56 15.18
CA LEU A 34 16.36 -9.75 15.96
C LEU A 34 16.97 -10.99 15.28
N TYR A 35 17.60 -11.87 16.11
CA TYR A 35 18.16 -13.16 15.67
C TYR A 35 19.19 -13.06 14.53
N ASP A 36 19.91 -11.95 14.40
CA ASP A 36 20.88 -11.63 13.34
C ASP A 36 20.37 -11.80 11.90
N ARG A 37 19.05 -11.95 11.74
CA ARG A 37 18.42 -12.16 10.44
C ARG A 37 17.09 -11.43 10.26
N GLY A 38 16.60 -10.73 11.26
CA GLY A 38 15.28 -10.12 11.22
C GLY A 38 15.26 -8.67 11.65
N ILE A 39 14.25 -7.92 11.21
CA ILE A 39 13.95 -6.56 11.65
C ILE A 39 12.67 -6.61 12.48
N ARG A 40 12.74 -6.13 13.73
CA ARG A 40 11.62 -6.11 14.67
C ARG A 40 10.91 -4.76 14.74
N ARG A 41 10.71 -4.12 13.60
CA ARG A 41 10.07 -2.82 13.47
C ARG A 41 8.71 -2.91 12.78
N ARG A 42 7.81 -1.96 13.06
CA ARG A 42 6.60 -1.73 12.25
C ARG A 42 6.96 -0.95 10.98
N LEU A 43 6.07 -0.96 9.99
CA LEU A 43 6.35 -0.35 8.68
C LEU A 43 6.58 1.16 8.80
N ALA A 44 5.74 1.88 9.56
CA ALA A 44 5.84 3.33 9.65
C ALA A 44 7.21 3.81 10.14
N PRO A 45 7.78 3.31 11.26
CA PRO A 45 9.11 3.71 11.67
C PRO A 45 10.22 3.16 10.76
N MET A 46 10.04 2.02 10.06
CA MET A 46 10.98 1.56 9.03
C MET A 46 11.11 2.56 7.87
N LEU A 47 10.04 3.27 7.55
CA LEU A 47 9.98 4.29 6.51
C LEU A 47 10.09 5.72 7.05
N ASN A 48 10.54 5.88 8.30
CA ASN A 48 10.69 7.17 9.00
C ASN A 48 9.40 8.01 9.06
N GLY A 49 8.24 7.37 9.02
CA GLY A 49 6.96 8.06 8.98
C GLY A 49 6.67 8.82 7.69
N ASP A 50 7.52 8.67 6.65
CA ASP A 50 7.30 9.34 5.36
C ASP A 50 6.00 8.84 4.73
N ARG A 51 5.04 9.74 4.63
CA ARG A 51 3.69 9.48 4.15
C ARG A 51 3.66 8.93 2.72
N ARG A 52 4.47 9.47 1.81
CA ARG A 52 4.52 9.03 0.41
C ARG A 52 5.04 7.60 0.30
N ARG A 53 6.08 7.28 1.06
CA ARG A 53 6.65 5.92 1.11
C ARG A 53 5.67 4.91 1.71
N LEU A 54 4.90 5.31 2.73
CA LEU A 54 3.85 4.46 3.31
C LEU A 54 2.73 4.19 2.30
N GLU A 55 2.23 5.22 1.66
CA GLU A 55 1.19 5.08 0.64
C GLU A 55 1.66 4.21 -0.54
N LEU A 56 2.87 4.43 -1.03
CA LEU A 56 3.48 3.58 -2.08
C LEU A 56 3.56 2.12 -1.65
N ALA A 57 4.06 1.84 -0.45
CA ALA A 57 4.20 0.48 0.07
C ALA A 57 2.83 -0.23 0.16
N TYR A 58 1.82 0.45 0.70
CA TYR A 58 0.46 -0.10 0.73
C TYR A 58 -0.17 -0.21 -0.65
N SER A 59 0.04 0.76 -1.54
CA SER A 59 -0.41 0.66 -2.93
C SER A 59 0.15 -0.59 -3.60
N LEU A 60 1.43 -0.89 -3.43
CA LEU A 60 2.03 -2.15 -3.89
C LEU A 60 1.34 -3.38 -3.28
N MET A 61 1.13 -3.39 -1.96
CA MET A 61 0.46 -4.50 -1.28
C MET A 61 -0.95 -4.75 -1.82
N PHE A 62 -1.69 -3.69 -2.13
CA PHE A 62 -3.06 -3.78 -2.65
C PHE A 62 -3.13 -4.16 -4.13
N THR A 63 -2.05 -3.99 -4.89
CA THR A 63 -2.03 -4.23 -6.34
C THR A 63 -1.23 -5.47 -6.76
N LEU A 64 -0.39 -6.01 -5.91
CA LEU A 64 0.29 -7.28 -6.16
C LEU A 64 -0.67 -8.48 -5.98
N PRO A 65 -0.42 -9.64 -6.65
CA PRO A 65 -1.26 -10.82 -6.53
C PRO A 65 -1.37 -11.32 -5.09
N GLY A 66 -2.57 -11.69 -4.68
CA GLY A 66 -2.86 -12.28 -3.37
C GLY A 66 -3.81 -11.43 -2.52
N THR A 67 -4.20 -11.95 -1.36
CA THR A 67 -5.09 -11.27 -0.42
C THR A 67 -4.27 -10.35 0.48
N PRO A 68 -4.50 -9.02 0.45
CA PRO A 68 -3.84 -8.10 1.35
C PRO A 68 -4.30 -8.28 2.79
N VAL A 69 -3.36 -8.30 3.73
CA VAL A 69 -3.61 -8.40 5.17
C VAL A 69 -2.99 -7.20 5.86
N ILE A 70 -3.80 -6.40 6.52
CA ILE A 70 -3.38 -5.26 7.33
C ILE A 70 -3.42 -5.67 8.80
N ARG A 71 -2.38 -5.37 9.52
CA ARG A 71 -2.37 -5.50 10.96
C ARG A 71 -2.96 -4.24 11.60
N TYR A 72 -3.68 -4.39 12.72
CA TYR A 72 -4.22 -3.25 13.48
C TYR A 72 -3.14 -2.20 13.75
N GLY A 73 -3.50 -0.94 13.58
CA GLY A 73 -2.62 0.21 13.77
C GLY A 73 -1.73 0.55 12.57
N ASP A 74 -1.58 -0.35 11.59
CA ASP A 74 -0.86 -0.04 10.36
C ASP A 74 -1.64 1.01 9.53
N GLU A 75 -2.97 0.96 9.59
CA GLU A 75 -3.87 1.96 9.00
C GLU A 75 -3.73 3.36 9.60
N LEU A 76 -3.16 3.46 10.80
CA LEU A 76 -2.83 4.73 11.46
C LEU A 76 -1.39 5.17 11.22
N GLY A 77 -0.53 4.28 10.74
CA GLY A 77 0.90 4.48 10.74
C GLY A 77 1.50 4.40 12.15
N MET A 78 1.00 3.50 13.02
CA MET A 78 1.53 3.30 14.37
C MET A 78 3.01 2.90 14.34
N GLY A 79 3.75 3.35 15.34
CA GLY A 79 5.13 2.98 15.58
C GLY A 79 5.33 1.66 16.34
N ASP A 80 6.53 1.48 16.80
CA ASP A 80 6.97 0.40 17.66
C ASP A 80 7.59 0.96 18.96
N ASN A 81 7.72 0.11 20.00
CA ASN A 81 8.41 0.44 21.24
C ASN A 81 9.63 -0.47 21.39
N LEU A 82 10.81 0.02 20.99
CA LEU A 82 12.05 -0.75 20.99
C LEU A 82 12.56 -1.12 22.40
N GLU A 83 12.04 -0.50 23.46
CA GLU A 83 12.36 -0.87 24.85
C GLU A 83 11.74 -2.23 25.24
N MET A 84 10.67 -2.64 24.52
CA MET A 84 10.06 -3.94 24.74
C MET A 84 10.95 -5.05 24.15
N PRO A 85 11.00 -6.24 24.83
CA PRO A 85 11.85 -7.33 24.38
C PRO A 85 11.35 -7.94 23.06
N GLU A 86 12.27 -8.43 22.26
CA GLU A 86 12.03 -9.21 21.04
C GLU A 86 10.90 -8.64 20.15
N ARG A 87 9.92 -9.49 19.79
CA ARG A 87 8.76 -9.16 18.97
C ARG A 87 7.73 -8.28 19.68
N ALA A 88 7.77 -8.22 21.02
CA ALA A 88 6.83 -7.43 21.80
C ALA A 88 6.86 -5.95 21.42
N CYS A 89 8.01 -5.45 20.97
CA CYS A 89 8.16 -4.06 20.50
C CYS A 89 7.14 -3.65 19.43
N ALA A 90 6.77 -4.56 18.55
CA ALA A 90 5.79 -4.32 17.49
C ALA A 90 4.35 -4.69 17.92
N ARG A 91 4.10 -5.21 19.13
CA ARG A 91 2.81 -5.72 19.63
C ARG A 91 2.15 -4.80 20.65
N THR A 92 2.44 -3.51 20.56
CA THR A 92 1.87 -2.48 21.44
C THR A 92 0.35 -2.37 21.26
N PRO A 93 -0.40 -1.94 22.30
CA PRO A 93 -1.83 -1.72 22.20
C PRO A 93 -2.22 -0.68 21.14
N MET A 94 -3.44 -0.81 20.62
CA MET A 94 -4.00 0.14 19.65
C MET A 94 -4.14 1.53 20.26
N GLN A 95 -3.78 2.55 19.49
CA GLN A 95 -3.87 3.97 19.83
C GLN A 95 -5.21 4.55 19.39
N TRP A 96 -6.21 4.51 20.30
CA TRP A 96 -7.58 4.94 19.97
C TRP A 96 -7.78 6.44 20.07
N SER A 97 -7.20 7.09 21.10
CA SER A 97 -7.40 8.51 21.39
C SER A 97 -6.21 9.12 22.14
N THR A 98 -6.32 10.40 22.47
CA THR A 98 -5.35 11.11 23.34
C THR A 98 -5.62 10.92 24.84
N GLU A 99 -6.60 10.13 25.22
CA GLU A 99 -6.87 9.78 26.61
C GLU A 99 -5.75 8.92 27.22
N PRO A 100 -5.66 8.84 28.56
CA PRO A 100 -4.67 8.00 29.24
C PRO A 100 -4.64 6.59 28.66
N HIS A 101 -3.42 6.03 28.51
CA HIS A 101 -3.20 4.74 27.86
C HIS A 101 -3.78 4.64 26.44
N ALA A 102 -3.77 5.76 25.70
CA ALA A 102 -4.31 5.86 24.34
C ALA A 102 -5.80 5.50 24.22
N GLY A 103 -6.58 5.62 25.29
CA GLY A 103 -7.96 5.15 25.35
C GLY A 103 -8.14 3.62 25.24
N PHE A 104 -7.04 2.86 25.34
CA PHE A 104 -7.09 1.39 25.21
C PHE A 104 -7.62 0.72 26.48
N THR A 105 -7.27 1.21 27.67
CA THR A 105 -7.69 0.67 28.96
C THR A 105 -7.88 1.75 30.00
N LYS A 106 -8.77 1.49 30.96
CA LYS A 106 -8.95 2.31 32.17
C LYS A 106 -8.08 1.82 33.34
N SER A 107 -7.34 0.72 33.18
CA SER A 107 -6.43 0.20 34.20
C SER A 107 -5.29 1.20 34.41
N HIS A 108 -4.94 1.45 35.69
CA HIS A 108 -3.80 2.30 36.01
C HIS A 108 -2.45 1.69 35.62
N LYS A 109 -2.38 0.39 35.42
CA LYS A 109 -1.17 -0.34 35.03
C LYS A 109 -1.49 -1.32 33.91
N PRO A 110 -1.38 -0.91 32.63
CA PRO A 110 -1.57 -1.81 31.52
C PRO A 110 -0.47 -2.88 31.49
N VAL A 111 -0.81 -4.10 31.09
CA VAL A 111 0.14 -5.23 30.99
C VAL A 111 1.21 -4.95 29.91
N VAL A 112 0.80 -4.34 28.81
CA VAL A 112 1.69 -3.89 27.73
C VAL A 112 1.55 -2.37 27.62
N PRO A 113 2.66 -1.61 27.70
CA PRO A 113 2.60 -0.16 27.58
C PRO A 113 2.18 0.27 26.16
N VAL A 114 1.46 1.38 26.08
CA VAL A 114 1.23 2.08 24.83
C VAL A 114 2.49 2.87 24.45
N ILE A 115 2.59 3.28 23.19
CA ILE A 115 3.64 4.21 22.76
C ILE A 115 3.21 5.62 23.18
N ASP A 116 3.86 6.19 24.18
CA ASP A 116 3.48 7.45 24.82
C ASP A 116 4.41 8.63 24.47
N ASN A 117 5.51 8.35 23.77
CA ASN A 117 6.51 9.37 23.43
C ASN A 117 6.92 9.32 21.95
N GLY A 118 7.69 10.35 21.53
CA GLY A 118 8.21 10.49 20.18
C GLY A 118 7.13 10.73 19.12
N ALA A 119 7.54 10.73 17.86
CA ALA A 119 6.69 11.03 16.72
C ALA A 119 5.52 10.03 16.53
N PHE A 120 5.65 8.82 17.05
CA PHE A 120 4.64 7.77 16.95
C PHE A 120 3.81 7.59 18.25
N GLY A 121 4.04 8.42 19.27
CA GLY A 121 3.25 8.43 20.49
C GLY A 121 1.77 8.69 20.24
N TYR A 122 0.89 8.16 21.10
CA TYR A 122 -0.55 8.25 20.91
C TYR A 122 -1.11 9.66 20.92
N GLN A 123 -0.35 10.65 21.43
CA GLN A 123 -0.71 12.06 21.32
C GLN A 123 -0.68 12.57 19.87
N HIS A 124 0.15 11.97 19.03
CA HIS A 124 0.33 12.34 17.61
C HIS A 124 -0.36 11.37 16.66
N VAL A 125 -0.31 10.07 16.97
CA VAL A 125 -0.86 9.01 16.11
C VAL A 125 -1.98 8.30 16.86
N ASN A 126 -3.24 8.62 16.53
CA ASN A 126 -4.40 7.93 17.12
C ASN A 126 -5.62 7.94 16.18
N ALA A 127 -6.51 6.97 16.37
CA ALA A 127 -7.67 6.78 15.51
C ALA A 127 -8.66 7.96 15.59
N ALA A 128 -8.89 8.53 16.79
CA ALA A 128 -9.87 9.60 16.98
C ALA A 128 -9.48 10.89 16.25
N ALA A 129 -8.22 11.26 16.26
CA ALA A 129 -7.72 12.41 15.51
C ALA A 129 -7.77 12.14 14.00
N GLN A 130 -7.31 10.97 13.57
CA GLN A 130 -7.24 10.63 12.15
C GLN A 130 -8.62 10.48 11.49
N ARG A 131 -9.65 10.05 12.19
CA ARG A 131 -11.03 10.03 11.66
C ARG A 131 -11.56 11.40 11.28
N ARG A 132 -11.07 12.46 11.92
CA ARG A 132 -11.49 13.85 11.69
C ARG A 132 -10.69 14.54 10.57
N ASP A 133 -9.53 14.00 10.23
CA ASP A 133 -8.67 14.52 9.17
C ASP A 133 -8.85 13.73 7.88
N PRO A 134 -9.52 14.30 6.85
CA PRO A 134 -9.74 13.63 5.57
C PRO A 134 -8.45 13.22 4.85
N ASN A 135 -7.33 13.85 5.19
CA ASN A 135 -6.02 13.55 4.62
C ASN A 135 -5.18 12.58 5.47
N SER A 136 -5.73 12.06 6.57
CA SER A 136 -5.03 11.12 7.44
C SER A 136 -4.69 9.79 6.75
N MET A 137 -3.76 9.04 7.36
CA MET A 137 -3.42 7.68 6.91
C MET A 137 -4.63 6.74 7.00
N LEU A 138 -5.44 6.85 8.06
CA LEU A 138 -6.65 6.07 8.25
C LEU A 138 -7.65 6.28 7.11
N ASN A 139 -7.98 7.55 6.80
CA ASN A 139 -8.94 7.87 5.76
C ASN A 139 -8.39 7.53 4.36
N TRP A 140 -7.10 7.68 4.14
CA TRP A 140 -6.47 7.21 2.91
C TRP A 140 -6.57 5.67 2.79
N THR A 141 -6.26 4.94 3.86
CA THR A 141 -6.36 3.47 3.89
C THR A 141 -7.79 3.01 3.61
N GLU A 142 -8.78 3.68 4.17
CA GLU A 142 -10.19 3.39 3.86
C GLU A 142 -10.51 3.58 2.37
N ARG A 143 -10.06 4.69 1.77
CA ARG A 143 -10.27 4.97 0.35
C ARG A 143 -9.62 3.92 -0.55
N ILE A 144 -8.36 3.55 -0.27
CA ILE A 144 -7.64 2.57 -1.10
C ILE A 144 -8.26 1.16 -0.99
N ILE A 145 -8.77 0.78 0.20
CA ILE A 145 -9.51 -0.49 0.39
C ILE A 145 -10.80 -0.48 -0.41
N ARG A 146 -11.55 0.62 -0.38
CA ARG A 146 -12.78 0.76 -1.19
C ARG A 146 -12.45 0.64 -2.67
N MET A 147 -11.44 1.36 -3.15
CA MET A 147 -11.02 1.29 -4.54
C MET A 147 -10.59 -0.13 -4.92
N ARG A 148 -9.82 -0.83 -4.08
CA ARG A 148 -9.42 -2.22 -4.33
C ARG A 148 -10.61 -3.16 -4.50
N LYS A 149 -11.71 -2.94 -3.77
CA LYS A 149 -12.95 -3.71 -3.92
C LYS A 149 -13.68 -3.42 -5.23
N GLU A 150 -13.49 -2.21 -5.79
CA GLU A 150 -14.05 -1.80 -7.08
C GLU A 150 -13.21 -2.28 -8.29
N VAL A 151 -12.09 -2.97 -8.03
CA VAL A 151 -11.16 -3.48 -9.04
C VAL A 151 -11.05 -5.01 -8.91
N PRO A 152 -12.08 -5.77 -9.32
CA PRO A 152 -12.09 -7.23 -9.21
C PRO A 152 -11.00 -7.89 -10.05
N GLU A 153 -10.48 -7.21 -11.08
CA GLU A 153 -9.41 -7.68 -11.96
C GLU A 153 -8.18 -8.13 -11.15
N VAL A 154 -7.82 -7.41 -10.08
CA VAL A 154 -6.65 -7.77 -9.23
C VAL A 154 -6.87 -9.08 -8.46
N GLY A 155 -8.13 -9.50 -8.28
CA GLY A 155 -8.45 -10.75 -7.58
C GLY A 155 -8.69 -11.94 -8.50
N TRP A 156 -9.13 -11.70 -9.71
CA TRP A 156 -9.64 -12.72 -10.63
C TRP A 156 -8.97 -12.72 -12.00
N GLY A 157 -8.23 -11.66 -12.34
CA GLY A 157 -7.65 -11.45 -13.65
C GLY A 157 -6.29 -12.13 -13.82
N ASP A 158 -5.90 -12.22 -15.07
CA ASP A 158 -4.56 -12.62 -15.49
C ASP A 158 -3.59 -11.49 -15.17
N PHE A 159 -2.49 -11.82 -14.51
CA PHE A 159 -1.48 -10.88 -14.02
C PHE A 159 -0.27 -10.84 -14.93
N GLU A 160 0.17 -9.64 -15.26
CA GLU A 160 1.41 -9.40 -15.98
C GLU A 160 2.18 -8.22 -15.35
N ALA A 161 3.50 -8.37 -15.23
CA ALA A 161 4.41 -7.24 -14.97
C ALA A 161 4.93 -6.76 -16.32
N ILE A 162 4.52 -5.54 -16.72
CA ILE A 162 4.94 -4.97 -17.99
C ILE A 162 6.40 -4.53 -17.88
N ASP A 163 7.22 -5.03 -18.80
CA ASP A 163 8.63 -4.62 -18.89
C ASP A 163 8.72 -3.22 -19.50
N ILE A 164 9.36 -2.33 -18.76
CA ILE A 164 9.66 -0.96 -19.20
C ILE A 164 11.15 -0.68 -19.02
N ALA A 165 11.66 0.28 -19.79
CA ALA A 165 13.10 0.61 -19.78
C ALA A 165 13.58 1.14 -18.42
N ASP A 166 12.71 1.84 -17.69
CA ASP A 166 13.04 2.43 -16.39
C ASP A 166 12.88 1.41 -15.26
N ARG A 167 13.99 1.04 -14.64
CA ARG A 167 14.02 0.05 -13.56
C ARG A 167 13.54 0.58 -12.20
N ALA A 168 13.36 1.89 -12.06
CA ALA A 168 12.82 2.49 -10.85
C ALA A 168 11.29 2.43 -10.81
N VAL A 169 10.64 2.16 -11.95
CA VAL A 169 9.19 2.13 -12.05
C VAL A 169 8.69 0.72 -12.33
N LEU A 170 7.75 0.27 -11.53
CA LEU A 170 7.06 -1.01 -11.67
C LEU A 170 5.69 -0.76 -12.29
N VAL A 171 5.40 -1.48 -13.38
CA VAL A 171 4.10 -1.44 -14.05
C VAL A 171 3.45 -2.81 -13.98
N LEU A 172 2.26 -2.88 -13.40
CA LEU A 172 1.48 -4.11 -13.24
C LEU A 172 0.19 -4.00 -14.04
N ARG A 173 -0.19 -5.05 -14.72
CA ARG A 173 -1.43 -5.16 -15.48
C ARG A 173 -2.24 -6.36 -15.03
N TYR A 174 -3.57 -6.21 -15.03
CA TYR A 174 -4.51 -7.30 -14.86
C TYR A 174 -5.61 -7.20 -15.90
N ASP A 175 -5.95 -8.34 -16.48
CA ASP A 175 -7.00 -8.47 -17.48
C ASP A 175 -8.06 -9.44 -16.98
N TRP A 176 -9.33 -9.03 -16.99
CA TRP A 176 -10.45 -9.86 -16.58
C TRP A 176 -11.75 -9.45 -17.27
N ARG A 177 -12.43 -10.40 -17.94
CA ARG A 177 -13.73 -10.18 -18.61
C ARG A 177 -13.78 -8.92 -19.47
N ASN A 178 -12.83 -8.75 -20.37
CA ASN A 178 -12.70 -7.59 -21.27
C ASN A 178 -12.47 -6.24 -20.53
N ASN A 179 -12.09 -6.28 -19.27
CA ASN A 179 -11.64 -5.10 -18.54
C ASN A 179 -10.17 -5.25 -18.20
N SER A 180 -9.44 -4.16 -18.29
CA SER A 180 -8.03 -4.11 -17.94
C SER A 180 -7.77 -2.99 -16.94
N VAL A 181 -6.86 -3.25 -16.02
CA VAL A 181 -6.35 -2.24 -15.09
C VAL A 181 -4.84 -2.23 -15.10
N LEU A 182 -4.29 -1.05 -14.93
CA LEU A 182 -2.86 -0.80 -14.93
C LEU A 182 -2.48 -0.07 -13.65
N PHE A 183 -1.42 -0.53 -12.99
CA PHE A 183 -0.85 0.08 -11.80
C PHE A 183 0.59 0.47 -12.07
N VAL A 184 0.92 1.72 -11.79
CA VAL A 184 2.26 2.27 -11.99
C VAL A 184 2.79 2.74 -10.65
N HIS A 185 3.99 2.31 -10.28
CA HIS A 185 4.63 2.63 -9.00
C HIS A 185 6.05 3.09 -9.24
N ASN A 186 6.37 4.30 -8.82
CA ASN A 186 7.74 4.82 -8.81
C ASN A 186 8.38 4.49 -7.45
N LEU A 187 9.42 3.66 -7.46
CA LEU A 187 10.13 3.19 -6.27
C LEU A 187 11.28 4.11 -5.86
N ASP A 188 11.55 5.16 -6.64
CA ASP A 188 12.66 6.10 -6.43
C ASP A 188 12.20 7.37 -5.71
N ASP A 189 13.16 8.09 -5.15
CA ASP A 189 13.00 9.40 -4.50
C ASP A 189 12.95 10.58 -5.46
N LYS A 190 12.95 10.29 -6.78
CA LYS A 190 12.88 11.27 -7.88
C LYS A 190 11.69 11.01 -8.77
N PRO A 191 11.16 12.03 -9.45
CA PRO A 191 10.15 11.83 -10.47
C PRO A 191 10.73 11.09 -11.68
N HIS A 192 9.93 10.20 -12.29
CA HIS A 192 10.28 9.46 -13.50
C HIS A 192 9.20 9.65 -14.57
N GLU A 193 9.65 9.84 -15.79
CA GLU A 193 8.78 9.86 -16.98
C GLU A 193 8.87 8.50 -17.66
N VAL A 194 7.72 7.84 -17.82
CA VAL A 194 7.65 6.51 -18.41
C VAL A 194 6.67 6.47 -19.58
N SER A 195 7.01 5.68 -20.59
CA SER A 195 6.15 5.43 -21.74
C SER A 195 5.61 4.02 -21.67
N VAL A 196 4.28 3.87 -21.56
CA VAL A 196 3.60 2.58 -21.45
C VAL A 196 2.82 2.30 -22.72
N SER A 197 3.06 1.15 -23.35
CA SER A 197 2.27 0.63 -24.47
C SER A 197 1.29 -0.43 -23.97
N LEU A 198 0.02 -0.33 -24.37
CA LEU A 198 -1.03 -1.28 -23.98
C LEU A 198 -1.22 -2.43 -24.99
N GLY A 199 -0.44 -2.45 -26.09
CA GLY A 199 -0.61 -3.41 -27.19
C GLY A 199 -1.61 -2.94 -28.23
N ARG A 200 -1.57 -3.56 -29.43
CA ARG A 200 -2.40 -3.16 -30.59
C ARG A 200 -3.81 -3.73 -30.59
N ASP A 201 -4.06 -4.79 -29.81
CA ASP A 201 -5.31 -5.57 -29.90
C ASP A 201 -6.46 -5.01 -29.05
N GLU A 202 -6.22 -3.98 -28.27
CA GLU A 202 -7.23 -3.42 -27.37
C GLU A 202 -8.02 -2.28 -28.00
N GLY A 203 -8.45 -2.45 -29.26
CA GLY A 203 -9.51 -1.63 -29.89
C GLY A 203 -9.36 -0.11 -29.73
N GLY A 204 -8.12 0.40 -29.71
CA GLY A 204 -7.87 1.84 -29.66
C GLY A 204 -8.23 2.47 -28.32
N SER A 205 -8.08 1.78 -27.21
CA SER A 205 -8.25 2.42 -25.88
C SER A 205 -7.17 3.47 -25.68
N GLN A 206 -7.45 4.66 -26.17
CA GLN A 206 -6.58 5.84 -26.08
C GLN A 206 -6.63 6.49 -24.70
N LEU A 207 -7.36 5.91 -23.74
CA LEU A 207 -7.62 6.55 -22.46
C LEU A 207 -7.26 5.62 -21.30
N LEU A 208 -6.46 6.14 -20.38
CA LEU A 208 -6.26 5.61 -19.03
C LEU A 208 -7.01 6.51 -18.05
N VAL A 209 -8.05 5.98 -17.46
CA VAL A 209 -8.83 6.67 -16.41
C VAL A 209 -8.19 6.41 -15.06
N ASN A 210 -7.62 7.46 -14.44
CA ASN A 210 -7.08 7.34 -13.09
C ASN A 210 -8.21 7.12 -12.08
N LEU A 211 -8.08 6.07 -11.27
CA LEU A 211 -9.09 5.68 -10.29
C LEU A 211 -8.97 6.43 -8.95
N LEU A 212 -7.84 7.11 -8.73
CA LEU A 212 -7.53 7.78 -7.46
C LEU A 212 -7.53 9.31 -7.56
N SER A 213 -7.52 9.84 -8.78
CA SER A 213 -7.50 11.30 -9.05
C SER A 213 -7.99 11.61 -10.45
N ASP A 214 -8.07 12.90 -10.79
CA ASP A 214 -8.49 13.38 -12.12
C ASP A 214 -7.33 13.39 -13.15
N ALA A 215 -6.14 12.90 -12.78
CA ALA A 215 -4.97 12.83 -13.67
C ALA A 215 -5.09 11.63 -14.63
N HIS A 216 -5.98 11.73 -15.61
CA HIS A 216 -6.15 10.75 -16.69
C HIS A 216 -5.02 10.88 -17.72
N SER A 217 -4.82 9.83 -18.53
CA SER A 217 -3.84 9.87 -19.63
C SER A 217 -4.47 9.46 -20.94
N ARG A 218 -4.11 10.17 -22.02
CA ARG A 218 -4.43 9.79 -23.40
C ARG A 218 -3.16 9.33 -24.08
N ALA A 219 -3.28 8.32 -24.94
CA ALA A 219 -2.18 7.88 -25.77
C ALA A 219 -1.76 9.00 -26.73
N GLY A 220 -0.46 9.16 -26.94
CA GLY A 220 0.11 10.06 -27.93
C GLY A 220 -0.03 9.51 -29.35
N GLU A 221 0.51 10.25 -30.33
CA GLU A 221 0.52 9.84 -31.75
C GLU A 221 1.32 8.55 -31.97
N ASP A 222 2.27 8.24 -31.07
CA ASP A 222 3.06 7.01 -31.05
C ASP A 222 2.30 5.81 -30.45
N GLY A 223 1.05 6.00 -30.04
CA GLY A 223 0.20 4.97 -29.42
C GLY A 223 0.59 4.63 -27.98
N LYS A 224 1.45 5.41 -27.33
CA LYS A 224 1.90 5.20 -25.97
C LYS A 224 1.33 6.23 -25.00
N HIS A 225 1.20 5.83 -23.75
CA HIS A 225 0.91 6.73 -22.64
C HIS A 225 2.21 7.25 -22.03
N HIS A 226 2.42 8.57 -22.06
CA HIS A 226 3.54 9.23 -21.41
C HIS A 226 3.10 9.70 -20.02
N LEU A 227 3.68 9.12 -18.97
CA LEU A 227 3.27 9.31 -17.59
C LEU A 227 4.43 9.88 -16.79
N LEU A 228 4.23 11.05 -16.18
CA LEU A 228 5.12 11.55 -15.14
C LEU A 228 4.64 11.02 -13.78
N ILE A 229 5.49 10.28 -13.11
CA ILE A 229 5.20 9.73 -11.79
C ILE A 229 6.16 10.38 -10.78
N GLU A 230 5.63 11.09 -9.82
CA GLU A 230 6.38 11.80 -8.79
C GLU A 230 7.21 10.83 -7.93
N ALA A 231 8.15 11.38 -7.17
CA ALA A 231 8.93 10.61 -6.20
C ALA A 231 8.03 9.81 -5.25
N TYR A 232 8.23 8.50 -5.19
CA TYR A 232 7.39 7.56 -4.45
C TYR A 232 5.91 7.60 -4.86
N GLY A 233 5.63 8.12 -6.07
CA GLY A 233 4.28 8.23 -6.61
C GLY A 233 3.74 6.90 -7.12
N TYR A 234 2.42 6.81 -7.21
CA TYR A 234 1.73 5.67 -7.78
C TYR A 234 0.46 6.13 -8.51
N ARG A 235 0.02 5.33 -9.49
CA ARG A 235 -1.22 5.57 -10.25
C ARG A 235 -1.95 4.25 -10.44
N TRP A 236 -3.26 4.31 -10.31
CA TRP A 236 -4.17 3.20 -10.59
C TRP A 236 -5.05 3.60 -11.76
N PHE A 237 -4.93 2.92 -12.86
CA PHE A 237 -5.66 3.24 -14.07
C PHE A 237 -6.60 2.10 -14.47
N ARG A 238 -7.77 2.47 -14.96
CA ARG A 238 -8.60 1.62 -15.78
C ARG A 238 -8.28 1.93 -17.25
N VAL A 239 -8.09 0.86 -18.03
CA VAL A 239 -7.89 0.96 -19.47
C VAL A 239 -9.25 1.12 -20.14
N GLY A 240 -9.40 2.14 -20.98
CA GLY A 240 -10.64 2.44 -21.67
C GLY A 240 -11.50 3.50 -20.99
N GLY A 241 -12.68 3.76 -21.58
CA GLY A 241 -13.62 4.75 -21.07
C GLY A 241 -14.46 4.27 -19.90
N LEU A 242 -15.44 5.08 -19.49
CA LEU A 242 -16.38 4.78 -18.41
C LEU A 242 -17.41 3.69 -18.78
N ASP A 243 -17.36 3.11 -19.96
CA ASP A 243 -18.25 2.04 -20.43
C ASP A 243 -18.28 0.81 -19.52
N TYR A 244 -17.25 0.63 -18.72
CA TYR A 244 -17.22 -0.44 -17.72
C TYR A 244 -18.29 -0.29 -16.64
N LEU A 245 -18.73 0.94 -16.31
CA LEU A 245 -19.80 1.18 -15.34
C LEU A 245 -21.15 0.69 -15.88
N LEU A 246 -21.39 0.87 -17.18
CA LEU A 246 -22.59 0.38 -17.85
C LEU A 246 -22.57 -1.16 -17.93
N LYS A 247 -21.44 -1.77 -18.27
CA LYS A 247 -21.27 -3.23 -18.30
C LYS A 247 -21.43 -3.89 -16.94
N ARG A 248 -21.10 -3.18 -15.85
CA ARG A 248 -21.24 -3.69 -14.48
C ARG A 248 -22.71 -3.80 -14.05
N SER A 249 -23.57 -2.87 -14.46
CA SER A 249 -25.01 -2.95 -14.21
C SER A 249 -25.64 -4.18 -14.84
N ASP A 250 -25.16 -4.60 -16.02
CA ASP A 250 -25.66 -5.78 -16.72
C ASP A 250 -25.26 -7.10 -16.04
N ILE A 251 -24.06 -7.15 -15.43
CA ILE A 251 -23.58 -8.33 -14.69
C ILE A 251 -24.36 -8.55 -13.38
N ASP A 252 -24.71 -7.49 -12.67
CA ASP A 252 -25.48 -7.57 -11.43
C ASP A 252 -26.94 -8.06 -11.67
N VAL A 253 -27.51 -7.80 -12.83
CA VAL A 253 -28.84 -8.28 -13.22
C VAL A 253 -28.79 -9.79 -13.52
N ASP A 254 -27.75 -10.26 -14.22
CA ASP A 254 -27.62 -11.67 -14.62
C ASP A 254 -27.29 -12.60 -13.43
N SER A 255 -26.55 -12.10 -12.43
CA SER A 255 -26.25 -12.86 -11.22
C SER A 255 -27.46 -13.01 -10.29
N ARG A 256 -28.39 -12.03 -10.27
CA ARG A 256 -29.64 -12.11 -9.50
C ARG A 256 -30.69 -13.02 -10.14
N GLN A 257 -30.63 -13.24 -11.45
CA GLN A 257 -31.55 -14.19 -12.14
C GLN A 257 -31.10 -15.65 -11.98
N LYS A 258 -29.81 -15.94 -11.73
CA LYS A 258 -29.30 -17.31 -11.50
C LYS A 258 -29.46 -17.83 -10.06
N LEU A 259 -29.89 -16.97 -9.14
CA LEU A 259 -30.14 -17.29 -7.73
C LEU A 259 -31.66 -17.39 -7.39
N ARG A 260 -32.50 -17.38 -8.40
CA ARG A 260 -33.93 -17.72 -8.33
C ARG A 260 -34.21 -19.01 -9.10
#